data_53961f01fbcfd1cc90b2b69fef187a01
#
_entry.id   53961f01fbcfd1cc90b2b69fef187a01
#
_cell.length_a   1.000
_cell.length_b   1.000
_cell.length_c   1.000
_cell.angle_alpha   90.00
_cell.angle_beta   90.00
_cell.angle_gamma   90.00
#
_symmetry.space_group_name_H-M   'P 1'
#
loop_
_entity.id
_entity.type
_entity.pdbx_description
1 polymer ?
#
loop_
_entity_poly.entity_id
_entity_poly.type
_entity_poly.pdbx_seq_one_letter_code
_entity_poly.pdbx_strand_id
1 'polypeptide(L)'
;LSPRETTAETTGDSSGNGSAETGMNRYYVYSSKEFLGCEYELSAAIEAASAERSGVVVDGEDRYLWRKSRPDRSEIDELTSMEEGTALRSSRERCLQAILDSENLSADVEGLLEQGRTSLQILQQELKGYDILNLSGCTLEEVLYYVGEHHAVYAETGNDEVVLIIGYGPENVELYDPSAGSVHLMNLDTAKDVMSAAGNRFLSYVPAAASQ
;
A
#
# COMPACT_ATOMS: atom_id res chain seq x y z
N LEU A 1 63.02 33.13 6.58
CA LEU A 1 63.31 31.72 6.79
C LEU A 1 62.03 30.94 6.71
N SER A 2 61.71 30.45 5.51
CA SER A 2 60.74 29.38 5.27
C SER A 2 61.32 28.01 5.61
N PRO A 3 60.54 27.03 5.95
CA PRO A 3 60.55 25.81 5.14
C PRO A 3 59.21 25.16 4.89
N ARG A 4 59.06 24.87 3.63
CA ARG A 4 58.86 23.53 3.00
C ARG A 4 57.56 22.79 3.25
N GLU A 5 56.82 22.78 2.15
CA GLU A 5 55.88 21.73 1.74
C GLU A 5 56.47 20.33 1.87
N THR A 6 55.63 19.39 2.27
CA THR A 6 55.82 17.97 1.99
C THR A 6 54.49 17.35 1.58
N THR A 7 54.36 17.14 0.30
CA THR A 7 53.41 16.22 -0.35
C THR A 7 53.69 14.79 0.10
N ALA A 8 52.64 14.07 0.48
CA ALA A 8 52.66 12.62 0.50
C ALA A 8 51.40 12.11 -0.24
N GLU A 9 51.62 11.71 -1.47
CA GLU A 9 50.74 10.80 -2.17
C GLU A 9 50.72 9.45 -1.46
N THR A 10 49.54 8.94 -1.19
CA THR A 10 49.37 7.51 -0.89
C THR A 10 48.27 6.99 -1.76
N THR A 11 48.65 6.32 -2.81
CA THR A 11 47.85 5.38 -3.59
C THR A 11 47.50 4.22 -2.70
N GLY A 12 46.22 4.09 -2.39
CA GLY A 12 45.63 2.96 -1.71
C GLY A 12 44.58 2.35 -2.62
N ASP A 13 45.00 1.35 -3.35
CA ASP A 13 44.13 0.40 -4.05
C ASP A 13 43.27 -0.34 -3.00
N SER A 14 41.97 -0.20 -3.08
CA SER A 14 41.04 -0.98 -2.29
C SER A 14 39.98 -1.58 -3.20
N SER A 15 40.26 -2.81 -3.54
CA SER A 15 39.30 -3.73 -4.14
C SER A 15 37.95 -3.64 -3.43
N GLY A 16 36.99 -3.08 -4.13
CA GLY A 16 35.61 -3.01 -3.68
C GLY A 16 35.01 -4.40 -3.56
N ASN A 17 34.78 -4.81 -2.36
CA ASN A 17 33.88 -5.92 -2.07
C ASN A 17 32.46 -5.38 -2.20
N GLY A 18 31.83 -5.62 -3.34
CA GLY A 18 30.45 -5.29 -3.59
C GLY A 18 29.54 -6.13 -2.69
N SER A 19 29.32 -5.64 -1.48
CA SER A 19 28.17 -6.07 -0.69
C SER A 19 26.93 -5.64 -1.45
N ALA A 20 26.14 -6.59 -1.94
CA ALA A 20 24.80 -6.34 -2.41
C ALA A 20 24.03 -5.65 -1.25
N GLU A 21 23.91 -4.35 -1.31
CA GLU A 21 22.97 -3.61 -0.49
C GLU A 21 21.60 -4.20 -0.83
N THR A 22 21.03 -4.95 0.09
CA THR A 22 19.64 -5.36 0.07
C THR A 22 18.86 -4.05 -0.02
N GLY A 23 18.27 -3.77 -1.21
CA GLY A 23 17.69 -2.48 -1.52
C GLY A 23 16.59 -2.15 -0.52
N MET A 24 16.90 -1.34 0.48
CA MET A 24 15.88 -0.69 1.28
C MET A 24 15.13 0.25 0.36
N ASN A 25 13.83 0.01 0.21
CA ASN A 25 12.96 0.93 -0.50
C ASN A 25 13.08 2.31 0.17
N ARG A 26 13.23 3.34 -0.65
CA ARG A 26 13.27 4.73 -0.19
C ARG A 26 12.06 5.45 -0.75
N TYR A 27 11.42 6.21 0.12
CA TYR A 27 10.24 7.00 -0.19
C TYR A 27 10.56 8.47 0.01
N TYR A 28 10.46 9.25 -1.05
CA TYR A 28 10.81 10.66 -1.05
C TYR A 28 9.55 11.51 -0.87
N VAL A 29 9.60 12.43 0.07
CA VAL A 29 8.48 13.30 0.44
C VAL A 29 8.71 14.69 -0.13
N TYR A 30 7.69 15.21 -0.80
CA TYR A 30 7.68 16.55 -1.37
C TYR A 30 6.42 17.32 -0.97
N SER A 31 6.51 18.65 -0.95
CA SER A 31 5.37 19.56 -0.90
C SER A 31 5.59 20.69 -1.90
N SER A 32 4.64 20.90 -2.83
CA SER A 32 4.72 21.96 -3.85
C SER A 32 6.06 21.99 -4.62
N LYS A 33 6.63 20.81 -4.91
CA LYS A 33 7.94 20.59 -5.56
C LYS A 33 9.16 20.82 -4.66
N GLU A 34 8.97 21.19 -3.41
CA GLU A 34 10.07 21.25 -2.43
C GLU A 34 10.29 19.85 -1.82
N PHE A 35 11.56 19.43 -1.81
CA PHE A 35 11.94 18.19 -1.15
C PHE A 35 11.95 18.37 0.37
N LEU A 36 11.20 17.52 1.08
CA LEU A 36 11.07 17.59 2.54
C LEU A 36 11.90 16.53 3.26
N GLY A 37 12.10 15.38 2.65
CA GLY A 37 12.84 14.30 3.30
C GLY A 37 12.68 12.96 2.59
N CYS A 38 13.31 11.96 3.18
CA CYS A 38 13.29 10.58 2.71
C CYS A 38 13.00 9.65 3.89
N GLU A 39 12.08 8.72 3.69
CA GLU A 39 11.68 7.72 4.66
C GLU A 39 11.92 6.31 4.10
N TYR A 40 12.08 5.33 4.99
CA TYR A 40 12.25 3.93 4.62
C TYR A 40 10.98 3.11 4.77
N GLU A 41 9.99 3.66 5.47
CA GLU A 41 8.65 3.10 5.63
C GLU A 41 7.64 3.95 4.87
N LEU A 42 6.80 3.33 4.04
CA LEU A 42 5.82 4.05 3.24
C LEU A 42 4.80 4.79 4.11
N SER A 43 4.37 4.19 5.22
CA SER A 43 3.44 4.83 6.16
C SER A 43 4.02 6.10 6.77
N ALA A 44 5.31 6.12 7.14
CA ALA A 44 5.99 7.31 7.66
C ALA A 44 6.09 8.40 6.59
N ALA A 45 6.39 8.02 5.34
CA ALA A 45 6.41 8.96 4.22
C ALA A 45 5.03 9.57 3.95
N ILE A 46 3.97 8.76 4.00
CA ILE A 46 2.60 9.23 3.81
C ILE A 46 2.18 10.14 4.96
N GLU A 47 2.48 9.79 6.21
CA GLU A 47 2.21 10.64 7.38
C GLU A 47 2.88 12.01 7.22
N ALA A 48 4.18 12.06 6.88
CA ALA A 48 4.89 13.29 6.64
C ALA A 48 4.27 14.12 5.50
N ALA A 49 3.93 13.48 4.37
CA ALA A 49 3.28 14.14 3.25
C ALA A 49 1.85 14.59 3.58
N SER A 50 1.11 13.83 4.39
CA SER A 50 -0.28 14.14 4.76
C SER A 50 -0.39 15.38 5.66
N ALA A 51 0.66 15.70 6.41
CA ALA A 51 0.75 16.93 7.21
C ALA A 51 0.86 18.18 6.31
N GLU A 52 1.30 18.03 5.08
CA GLU A 52 1.49 19.11 4.14
C GLU A 52 0.21 19.41 3.32
N ARG A 53 0.08 20.67 2.86
CA ARG A 53 -1.06 21.07 2.04
C ARG A 53 -1.08 20.39 0.68
N SER A 54 0.08 20.16 0.09
CA SER A 54 0.27 19.58 -1.25
C SER A 54 1.29 18.44 -1.19
N GLY A 55 1.20 17.61 -0.16
CA GLY A 55 2.13 16.53 0.08
C GLY A 55 2.04 15.42 -0.97
N VAL A 56 3.19 14.90 -1.32
CA VAL A 56 3.37 13.84 -2.32
C VAL A 56 4.47 12.90 -1.86
N VAL A 57 4.27 11.60 -2.11
CA VAL A 57 5.29 10.57 -1.90
C VAL A 57 5.62 9.94 -3.24
N VAL A 58 6.93 9.86 -3.53
CA VAL A 58 7.44 9.15 -4.71
C VAL A 58 8.46 8.09 -4.29
N ASP A 59 8.63 7.08 -5.13
CA ASP A 59 9.68 6.06 -4.94
C ASP A 59 11.01 6.46 -5.59
N GLY A 60 11.99 5.55 -5.57
CA GLY A 60 13.32 5.76 -6.17
C GLY A 60 13.32 5.84 -7.70
N GLU A 61 12.21 5.57 -8.36
CA GLU A 61 12.01 5.68 -9.82
C GLU A 61 11.14 6.88 -10.20
N ASP A 62 10.96 7.84 -9.27
CA ASP A 62 10.12 9.03 -9.43
C ASP A 62 8.63 8.73 -9.68
N ARG A 63 8.17 7.52 -9.35
CA ARG A 63 6.78 7.13 -9.48
C ARG A 63 5.99 7.64 -8.27
N TYR A 64 4.83 8.26 -8.54
CA TYR A 64 3.93 8.70 -7.49
C TYR A 64 3.28 7.51 -6.78
N LEU A 65 3.52 7.40 -5.47
CA LEU A 65 2.91 6.38 -4.64
C LEU A 65 1.73 6.92 -3.81
N TRP A 66 1.73 8.22 -3.52
CA TRP A 66 0.66 8.85 -2.76
C TRP A 66 0.61 10.36 -2.98
N ARG A 67 -0.59 10.93 -2.90
CA ARG A 67 -0.83 12.38 -2.96
C ARG A 67 -1.89 12.78 -1.94
N LYS A 68 -1.76 13.96 -1.35
CA LYS A 68 -2.77 14.58 -0.49
C LYS A 68 -4.10 14.80 -1.21
N SER A 69 -4.03 15.17 -2.48
CA SER A 69 -5.21 15.42 -3.30
C SER A 69 -5.82 14.11 -3.81
N ARG A 70 -7.12 13.95 -3.62
CA ARG A 70 -7.94 12.85 -4.17
C ARG A 70 -9.33 13.38 -4.52
N PRO A 71 -10.10 12.67 -5.37
CA PRO A 71 -11.51 13.00 -5.62
C PRO A 71 -12.34 13.00 -4.33
N ASP A 72 -13.44 13.76 -4.31
CA ASP A 72 -14.37 13.78 -3.18
C ASP A 72 -15.17 12.47 -3.06
N ARG A 73 -15.28 11.73 -4.14
CA ARG A 73 -15.94 10.42 -4.24
C ARG A 73 -15.17 9.51 -5.16
N SER A 74 -15.21 8.22 -4.87
CA SER A 74 -14.75 7.16 -5.76
C SER A 74 -15.47 5.86 -5.46
N GLU A 75 -15.63 5.01 -6.49
CA GLU A 75 -16.20 3.68 -6.39
C GLU A 75 -15.49 2.77 -7.41
N ILE A 76 -15.29 1.52 -7.05
CA ILE A 76 -14.66 0.50 -7.89
C ILE A 76 -15.75 -0.47 -8.33
N ASP A 77 -16.34 -0.21 -9.48
CA ASP A 77 -17.51 -0.93 -10.00
C ASP A 77 -17.28 -2.43 -10.17
N GLU A 78 -16.07 -2.85 -10.55
CA GLU A 78 -15.71 -4.24 -10.79
C GLU A 78 -15.82 -5.11 -9.54
N LEU A 79 -15.71 -4.49 -8.36
CA LEU A 79 -15.77 -5.18 -7.07
C LEU A 79 -17.18 -5.16 -6.45
N THR A 80 -18.11 -4.39 -7.01
CA THR A 80 -19.50 -4.30 -6.52
C THR A 80 -20.38 -5.45 -7.01
N SER A 81 -19.98 -6.16 -8.08
CA SER A 81 -20.78 -7.20 -8.76
C SER A 81 -20.38 -8.63 -8.39
N MET A 82 -19.71 -8.85 -7.27
CA MET A 82 -19.21 -10.16 -6.89
C MET A 82 -20.32 -11.13 -6.53
N GLU A 83 -20.30 -12.34 -7.13
CA GLU A 83 -21.25 -13.39 -6.84
C GLU A 83 -21.10 -13.93 -5.40
N GLU A 84 -22.23 -14.27 -4.78
CA GLU A 84 -22.27 -14.98 -3.49
C GLU A 84 -21.51 -16.31 -3.59
N GLY A 85 -20.29 -16.31 -3.13
CA GLY A 85 -19.50 -17.54 -3.04
C GLY A 85 -19.90 -18.36 -1.80
N THR A 86 -19.77 -19.67 -1.90
CA THR A 86 -20.11 -20.67 -0.88
C THR A 86 -19.57 -20.31 0.53
N ALA A 87 -20.42 -20.53 1.51
CA ALA A 87 -20.39 -20.05 2.90
C ALA A 87 -19.23 -20.52 3.82
N LEU A 88 -18.17 -21.14 3.32
CA LEU A 88 -17.13 -21.77 4.16
C LEU A 88 -15.75 -21.13 4.07
N ARG A 89 -15.59 -20.09 3.27
CA ARG A 89 -14.30 -19.42 3.10
C ARG A 89 -14.13 -18.29 4.11
N SER A 90 -12.90 -18.11 4.63
CA SER A 90 -12.59 -17.00 5.54
C SER A 90 -12.77 -15.66 4.82
N SER A 91 -13.03 -14.58 5.59
CA SER A 91 -13.11 -13.23 5.02
C SER A 91 -11.81 -12.84 4.32
N ARG A 92 -10.67 -13.27 4.87
CA ARG A 92 -9.34 -13.08 4.28
C ARG A 92 -9.22 -13.71 2.90
N GLU A 93 -9.58 -14.99 2.77
CA GLU A 93 -9.54 -15.70 1.49
C GLU A 93 -10.41 -15.02 0.44
N ARG A 94 -11.63 -14.67 0.80
CA ARG A 94 -12.57 -14.01 -0.10
C ARG A 94 -12.11 -12.64 -0.57
N CYS A 95 -11.54 -11.83 0.34
CA CYS A 95 -11.01 -10.53 -0.02
C CYS A 95 -9.80 -10.64 -0.96
N LEU A 96 -8.90 -11.58 -0.71
CA LEU A 96 -7.75 -11.81 -1.60
C LEU A 96 -8.21 -12.30 -2.97
N GLN A 97 -9.14 -13.25 -3.01
CA GLN A 97 -9.71 -13.75 -4.27
C GLN A 97 -10.40 -12.61 -5.03
N ALA A 98 -11.17 -11.77 -4.34
CA ALA A 98 -11.85 -10.62 -4.94
C ALA A 98 -10.88 -9.66 -5.64
N ILE A 99 -9.76 -9.34 -5.02
CA ILE A 99 -8.72 -8.51 -5.62
C ILE A 99 -8.14 -9.18 -6.88
N LEU A 100 -7.82 -10.47 -6.80
CA LEU A 100 -7.26 -11.20 -7.95
C LEU A 100 -8.26 -11.30 -9.10
N ASP A 101 -9.52 -11.60 -8.80
CA ASP A 101 -10.58 -11.72 -9.81
C ASP A 101 -10.85 -10.38 -10.51
N SER A 102 -10.80 -9.25 -9.79
CA SER A 102 -10.97 -7.92 -10.38
C SER A 102 -9.90 -7.59 -11.43
N GLU A 103 -8.72 -8.20 -11.28
CA GLU A 103 -7.59 -8.04 -12.23
C GLU A 103 -7.50 -9.23 -13.22
N ASN A 104 -8.54 -10.07 -13.30
CA ASN A 104 -8.61 -11.27 -14.14
C ASN A 104 -7.46 -12.26 -13.89
N LEU A 105 -7.02 -12.37 -12.65
CA LEU A 105 -5.99 -13.31 -12.21
C LEU A 105 -6.63 -14.45 -11.42
N SER A 106 -6.04 -15.64 -11.52
CA SER A 106 -6.51 -16.83 -10.83
C SER A 106 -5.38 -17.43 -10.00
N ALA A 107 -5.66 -17.73 -8.72
CA ALA A 107 -4.73 -18.38 -7.82
C ALA A 107 -5.46 -19.30 -6.84
N ASP A 108 -4.74 -20.28 -6.30
CA ASP A 108 -5.20 -21.13 -5.20
C ASP A 108 -4.93 -20.41 -3.85
N VAL A 109 -5.75 -19.42 -3.55
CA VAL A 109 -5.60 -18.60 -2.33
C VAL A 109 -5.76 -19.46 -1.08
N GLU A 110 -6.69 -20.42 -1.07
CA GLU A 110 -6.91 -21.35 0.05
C GLU A 110 -5.64 -22.16 0.34
N GLY A 111 -5.08 -22.81 -0.67
CA GLY A 111 -3.86 -23.59 -0.52
C GLY A 111 -2.65 -22.77 -0.10
N LEU A 112 -2.55 -21.51 -0.52
CA LEU A 112 -1.48 -20.61 -0.08
C LEU A 112 -1.64 -20.18 1.37
N LEU A 113 -2.86 -19.93 1.83
CA LEU A 113 -3.15 -19.65 3.25
C LEU A 113 -2.88 -20.86 4.13
N GLU A 114 -3.24 -22.07 3.71
CA GLU A 114 -2.93 -23.33 4.41
C GLU A 114 -1.43 -23.59 4.54
N GLN A 115 -0.63 -23.13 3.58
CA GLN A 115 0.83 -23.15 3.65
C GLN A 115 1.41 -22.09 4.60
N GLY A 116 0.58 -21.29 5.25
CA GLY A 116 0.99 -20.25 6.21
C GLY A 116 1.49 -18.97 5.54
N ARG A 117 1.15 -18.73 4.26
CA ARG A 117 1.46 -17.46 3.59
C ARG A 117 0.62 -16.34 4.16
N THR A 118 1.23 -15.17 4.34
CA THR A 118 0.50 -13.95 4.72
C THR A 118 -0.23 -13.35 3.53
N SER A 119 -1.25 -12.54 3.78
CA SER A 119 -1.98 -11.81 2.72
C SER A 119 -1.05 -10.98 1.84
N LEU A 120 -0.06 -10.30 2.44
CA LEU A 120 0.96 -9.55 1.72
C LEU A 120 1.77 -10.46 0.77
N GLN A 121 2.24 -11.61 1.26
CA GLN A 121 3.01 -12.55 0.45
C GLN A 121 2.19 -13.14 -0.70
N ILE A 122 0.91 -13.44 -0.47
CA ILE A 122 0.01 -13.95 -1.50
C ILE A 122 -0.18 -12.91 -2.59
N LEU A 123 -0.51 -11.67 -2.23
CA LEU A 123 -0.65 -10.60 -3.23
C LEU A 123 0.66 -10.34 -3.97
N GLN A 124 1.81 -10.29 -3.30
CA GLN A 124 3.12 -10.13 -3.95
C GLN A 124 3.43 -11.25 -4.95
N GLN A 125 3.00 -12.46 -4.65
CA GLN A 125 3.23 -13.62 -5.51
C GLN A 125 2.25 -13.68 -6.68
N GLU A 126 0.96 -13.40 -6.45
CA GLU A 126 -0.11 -13.71 -7.39
C GLU A 126 -0.64 -12.49 -8.15
N LEU A 127 -0.60 -11.29 -7.59
CA LEU A 127 -1.08 -10.06 -8.24
C LEU A 127 -0.03 -9.51 -9.22
N LYS A 128 0.12 -10.21 -10.34
CA LYS A 128 1.14 -9.89 -11.36
C LYS A 128 0.86 -8.55 -12.04
N GLY A 129 1.93 -7.79 -12.27
CA GLY A 129 1.84 -6.47 -12.90
C GLY A 129 1.60 -5.33 -11.91
N TYR A 130 1.58 -5.65 -10.62
CA TYR A 130 1.40 -4.68 -9.53
C TYR A 130 2.48 -4.81 -8.45
N ASP A 131 2.82 -3.69 -7.86
CA ASP A 131 3.60 -3.63 -6.63
C ASP A 131 2.64 -3.52 -5.44
N ILE A 132 2.81 -4.41 -4.47
CA ILE A 132 1.95 -4.46 -3.29
C ILE A 132 2.51 -3.55 -2.23
N LEU A 133 1.64 -2.70 -1.71
CA LEU A 133 1.99 -1.69 -0.71
C LEU A 133 1.50 -2.13 0.67
N ASN A 134 2.42 -2.21 1.61
CA ASN A 134 2.07 -2.32 3.03
C ASN A 134 1.80 -0.92 3.57
N LEU A 135 0.53 -0.65 3.85
CA LEU A 135 0.04 0.63 4.35
C LEU A 135 -0.31 0.58 5.85
N SER A 136 0.16 -0.45 6.54
CA SER A 136 -0.07 -0.59 7.98
C SER A 136 0.54 0.58 8.73
N GLY A 137 -0.26 1.20 9.60
CA GLY A 137 0.08 2.43 10.30
C GLY A 137 -0.47 3.71 9.66
N CYS A 138 -0.87 3.69 8.40
CA CYS A 138 -1.62 4.79 7.80
C CYS A 138 -3.00 4.95 8.43
N THR A 139 -3.55 6.15 8.39
CA THR A 139 -4.95 6.39 8.74
C THR A 139 -5.89 5.94 7.62
N LEU A 140 -7.18 5.74 7.95
CA LEU A 140 -8.19 5.46 6.92
C LEU A 140 -8.20 6.54 5.83
N GLU A 141 -8.15 7.82 6.21
CA GLU A 141 -8.17 8.92 5.24
C GLU A 141 -7.00 8.89 4.27
N GLU A 142 -5.82 8.49 4.73
CA GLU A 142 -4.62 8.37 3.90
C GLU A 142 -4.75 7.23 2.89
N VAL A 143 -5.32 6.11 3.27
CA VAL A 143 -5.46 4.95 2.37
C VAL A 143 -6.60 5.12 1.35
N LEU A 144 -7.57 6.01 1.59
CA LEU A 144 -8.60 6.34 0.61
C LEU A 144 -8.05 6.95 -0.68
N TYR A 145 -6.81 7.45 -0.67
CA TYR A 145 -6.12 7.83 -1.90
C TYR A 145 -6.11 6.69 -2.93
N TYR A 146 -5.81 5.46 -2.50
CA TYR A 146 -5.74 4.30 -3.41
C TYR A 146 -7.09 3.93 -3.98
N VAL A 147 -8.16 4.05 -3.20
CA VAL A 147 -9.53 3.87 -3.70
C VAL A 147 -9.86 4.94 -4.75
N GLY A 148 -9.37 6.18 -4.54
CA GLY A 148 -9.46 7.26 -5.53
C GLY A 148 -8.73 6.98 -6.84
N GLU A 149 -7.68 6.16 -6.79
CA GLU A 149 -6.92 5.67 -7.95
C GLU A 149 -7.47 4.33 -8.50
N HIS A 150 -8.65 3.92 -8.08
CA HIS A 150 -9.34 2.66 -8.45
C HIS A 150 -8.61 1.37 -8.02
N HIS A 151 -7.90 1.42 -6.89
CA HIS A 151 -7.30 0.26 -6.27
C HIS A 151 -7.96 -0.03 -4.92
N ALA A 152 -8.49 -1.24 -4.75
CA ALA A 152 -9.11 -1.65 -3.49
C ALA A 152 -8.10 -1.62 -2.35
N VAL A 153 -8.59 -1.27 -1.16
CA VAL A 153 -7.81 -1.36 0.07
C VAL A 153 -8.29 -2.55 0.89
N TYR A 154 -7.41 -3.52 1.06
CA TYR A 154 -7.60 -4.63 1.99
C TYR A 154 -7.40 -4.10 3.41
N ALA A 155 -8.38 -4.29 4.29
CA ALA A 155 -8.40 -3.75 5.63
C ALA A 155 -8.78 -4.81 6.67
N GLU A 156 -7.96 -4.97 7.71
CA GLU A 156 -8.30 -5.78 8.87
C GLU A 156 -9.23 -5.01 9.80
N THR A 157 -10.30 -5.65 10.25
CA THR A 157 -11.32 -5.04 11.14
C THR A 157 -11.28 -5.61 12.57
N GLY A 158 -10.35 -6.52 12.85
CA GLY A 158 -10.21 -7.22 14.11
C GLY A 158 -10.80 -8.64 14.06
N ASN A 159 -10.46 -9.47 15.05
CA ASN A 159 -10.91 -10.87 15.15
C ASN A 159 -10.65 -11.72 13.89
N ASP A 160 -9.52 -11.47 13.22
CA ASP A 160 -9.16 -12.10 11.94
C ASP A 160 -10.11 -11.80 10.76
N GLU A 161 -11.03 -10.85 10.95
CA GLU A 161 -11.94 -10.41 9.90
C GLU A 161 -11.28 -9.36 9.00
N VAL A 162 -11.62 -9.43 7.73
CA VAL A 162 -11.11 -8.56 6.67
C VAL A 162 -12.24 -8.07 5.79
N VAL A 163 -12.13 -6.84 5.35
CA VAL A 163 -13.02 -6.23 4.36
C VAL A 163 -12.20 -5.57 3.25
N LEU A 164 -12.82 -5.30 2.10
CA LEU A 164 -12.24 -4.42 1.09
C LEU A 164 -12.94 -3.06 1.15
N ILE A 165 -12.15 -1.99 1.21
CA ILE A 165 -12.66 -0.64 0.98
C ILE A 165 -12.63 -0.44 -0.54
N ILE A 166 -13.81 -0.25 -1.13
CA ILE A 166 -14.00 -0.19 -2.59
C ILE A 166 -14.62 1.11 -3.06
N GLY A 167 -15.02 1.96 -2.12
CA GLY A 167 -15.59 3.26 -2.43
C GLY A 167 -15.59 4.19 -1.23
N TYR A 168 -15.80 5.45 -1.48
CA TYR A 168 -16.01 6.45 -0.43
C TYR A 168 -16.75 7.66 -0.97
N GLY A 169 -17.41 8.36 -0.06
CA GLY A 169 -17.98 9.68 -0.23
C GLY A 169 -17.61 10.60 0.93
N PRO A 170 -18.24 11.76 1.06
CA PRO A 170 -17.92 12.74 2.10
C PRO A 170 -18.14 12.25 3.53
N GLU A 171 -19.10 11.34 3.73
CA GLU A 171 -19.53 10.89 5.06
C GLU A 171 -19.42 9.38 5.27
N ASN A 172 -19.18 8.61 4.21
CA ASN A 172 -19.22 7.15 4.26
C ASN A 172 -18.08 6.53 3.45
N VAL A 173 -17.74 5.30 3.81
CA VAL A 173 -16.96 4.37 2.99
C VAL A 173 -17.85 3.23 2.54
N GLU A 174 -17.53 2.67 1.39
CA GLU A 174 -18.17 1.47 0.85
C GLU A 174 -17.26 0.28 1.10
N LEU A 175 -17.81 -0.69 1.81
CA LEU A 175 -17.09 -1.88 2.22
C LEU A 175 -17.70 -3.11 1.54
N TYR A 176 -16.87 -3.89 0.87
CA TYR A 176 -17.22 -5.27 0.54
C TYR A 176 -16.95 -6.14 1.76
N ASP A 177 -18.01 -6.65 2.34
CA ASP A 177 -17.97 -7.60 3.45
C ASP A 177 -18.19 -9.01 2.90
N PRO A 178 -17.14 -9.83 2.83
CA PRO A 178 -17.24 -11.17 2.29
C PRO A 178 -18.06 -12.11 3.18
N SER A 179 -18.20 -11.82 4.48
CA SER A 179 -19.02 -12.62 5.40
C SER A 179 -20.50 -12.47 5.09
N ALA A 180 -20.91 -11.26 4.71
CA ALA A 180 -22.27 -10.95 4.28
C ALA A 180 -22.49 -11.19 2.77
N GLY A 181 -21.41 -11.34 1.98
CA GLY A 181 -21.46 -11.42 0.52
C GLY A 181 -22.04 -10.17 -0.14
N SER A 182 -21.89 -9.01 0.51
CA SER A 182 -22.53 -7.77 0.10
C SER A 182 -21.63 -6.56 0.30
N VAL A 183 -21.95 -5.51 -0.44
CA VAL A 183 -21.39 -4.16 -0.23
C VAL A 183 -22.30 -3.39 0.69
N HIS A 184 -21.74 -2.71 1.67
CA HIS A 184 -22.50 -1.84 2.55
C HIS A 184 -21.76 -0.53 2.84
N LEU A 185 -22.54 0.48 3.16
CA LEU A 185 -22.03 1.77 3.57
C LEU A 185 -21.76 1.77 5.08
N MET A 186 -20.58 2.27 5.46
CA MET A 186 -20.26 2.55 6.86
C MET A 186 -19.92 4.04 6.99
N ASN A 187 -20.43 4.68 8.04
CA ASN A 187 -20.07 6.07 8.32
C ASN A 187 -18.54 6.19 8.50
N LEU A 188 -17.96 7.26 7.98
CA LEU A 188 -16.51 7.46 7.93
C LEU A 188 -15.87 7.44 9.33
N ASP A 189 -16.49 8.10 10.33
CA ASP A 189 -15.95 8.14 11.69
C ASP A 189 -16.02 6.76 12.34
N THR A 190 -17.11 6.02 12.14
CA THR A 190 -17.23 4.63 12.61
C THR A 190 -16.16 3.75 11.97
N ALA A 191 -15.93 3.89 10.67
CA ALA A 191 -14.88 3.13 9.97
C ALA A 191 -13.48 3.47 10.51
N LYS A 192 -13.18 4.74 10.78
CA LYS A 192 -11.94 5.15 11.44
C LYS A 192 -11.74 4.46 12.78
N ASP A 193 -12.77 4.44 13.61
CA ASP A 193 -12.71 3.81 14.93
C ASP A 193 -12.46 2.29 14.82
N VAL A 194 -13.18 1.61 13.93
CA VAL A 194 -13.03 0.16 13.69
C VAL A 194 -11.62 -0.17 13.20
N MET A 195 -11.13 0.54 12.17
CA MET A 195 -9.80 0.29 11.58
C MET A 195 -8.68 0.62 12.58
N SER A 196 -8.82 1.72 13.32
CA SER A 196 -7.86 2.11 14.36
C SER A 196 -7.81 1.10 15.50
N ALA A 197 -8.95 0.59 15.96
CA ALA A 197 -9.02 -0.46 16.98
C ALA A 197 -8.35 -1.77 16.50
N ALA A 198 -8.39 -2.06 15.20
CA ALA A 198 -7.69 -3.19 14.59
C ALA A 198 -6.20 -2.92 14.30
N GLY A 199 -5.69 -1.72 14.63
CA GLY A 199 -4.28 -1.33 14.48
C GLY A 199 -3.94 -0.75 13.11
N ASN A 200 -4.92 -0.25 12.35
CA ASN A 200 -4.72 0.36 11.03
C ASN A 200 -3.87 -0.53 10.10
N ARG A 201 -4.31 -1.75 9.89
CA ARG A 201 -3.63 -2.73 9.04
C ARG A 201 -4.25 -2.74 7.66
N PHE A 202 -3.53 -2.20 6.70
CA PHE A 202 -3.99 -2.05 5.32
C PHE A 202 -2.97 -2.57 4.32
N LEU A 203 -3.48 -3.11 3.21
CA LEU A 203 -2.73 -3.40 2.00
C LEU A 203 -3.44 -2.76 0.81
N SER A 204 -2.68 -2.30 -0.15
CA SER A 204 -3.19 -1.93 -1.47
C SER A 204 -2.12 -2.22 -2.53
N TYR A 205 -2.31 -1.77 -3.74
CA TYR A 205 -1.42 -2.05 -4.84
C TYR A 205 -1.41 -0.89 -5.84
N VAL A 206 -0.34 -0.80 -6.59
CA VAL A 206 -0.19 0.16 -7.70
C VAL A 206 0.40 -0.56 -8.90
N PRO A 207 0.14 -0.13 -10.14
CA PRO A 207 0.80 -0.72 -11.29
C PRO A 207 2.32 -0.75 -11.12
N ALA A 208 2.94 -1.90 -11.40
CA ALA A 208 4.39 -2.02 -11.34
C ALA A 208 5.05 -1.08 -12.34
N ALA A 209 6.25 -0.60 -12.00
CA ALA A 209 7.04 0.18 -12.93
C ALA A 209 7.26 -0.61 -14.23
N ALA A 210 7.12 0.06 -15.38
CA ALA A 210 7.38 -0.57 -16.66
C ALA A 210 8.84 -1.02 -16.71
N SER A 211 9.05 -2.33 -16.87
CA SER A 211 10.40 -2.87 -17.11
C SER A 211 10.95 -2.24 -18.39
N GLN A 212 11.99 -1.44 -18.27
CA GLN A 212 12.73 -0.88 -19.40
C GLN A 212 13.58 -1.96 -20.07
#